data_b1c86a5c8c4d82d59da0f19f6df7408a
#
_entry.id   b1c86a5c8c4d82d59da0f19f6df7408a
#
_cell.length_a   1.000
_cell.length_b   1.000
_cell.length_c   1.000
_cell.angle_alpha   90.00
_cell.angle_beta   90.00
_cell.angle_gamma   90.00
#
_symmetry.space_group_name_H-M   'P 1'
#
loop_
_entity.id
_entity.type
_entity.pdbx_description
1 polymer ?
#
loop_
_entity_poly.entity_id
_entity_poly.type
_entity_poly.pdbx_seq_one_letter_code
_entity_poly.pdbx_strand_id
1 'polypeptide(L)'
;PRSTLFPYTTLFRSEALDGVVKVVTVKDVPNHCYPTPGHPWSVELAHQDVADRNILTGRVRYYGDDIAAVVAEDEITAQRALRLIEVEYEEYPVEIHPRKSMYGSKPPIHLDKKDNVLVRSNYFIGNVEEGLKESETVIKRSYKTPIVQHCHIENPISCAYMENGRIIVVTSTQIPHIVRRVIGQALGIPWGKIRVIKPYIGGGFGNKQDVLYEPLNAFLTTQVGGRPVKLDITREETFCNTRTRHSIEYDLTAGVDSEGHLLAKDMLAISNQGAYASHGHAIAANGLTAWRLQYACPNIKGEAYTVYTNTPVGGAMRGYGIPQVCFAIECFMDDIAKEIGMDPLEFRKKNLIKGYYEDAYLKPIAANTNGIFECLEKGADYIHWEEKRKEYTNQTGNIRRGVGMSLFSYKTGVWPISLEIAGARMTLNQDGSVGLMLGATEIGQGADTVFSQMAAEVLNMDISDIHIQTVQDTDVTPFDTGAYASRQSFVTGTVVKDCANLLKKKILDYAKELLPEETRKLRLDHGWIMAGKDPAISLGNLALESYYSLGNSSVITAEVSEQVKKNTIATGCCFAEVEVDIKLGKIKILHIINVHDSG
;
A
#
# COMPACT_ATOMS: atom_id res chain seq x y z
N PRO A 1 -19.89 -0.76 -21.39
CA PRO A 1 -19.77 -0.56 -22.82
C PRO A 1 -18.32 -0.69 -23.24
N ARG A 2 -18.08 -1.21 -24.43
CA ARG A 2 -16.77 -1.53 -24.95
C ARG A 2 -16.74 -1.15 -26.40
N SER A 3 -16.00 -0.14 -26.69
CA SER A 3 -16.22 0.49 -27.96
C SER A 3 -14.95 1.09 -28.50
N THR A 4 -14.85 1.14 -29.79
CA THR A 4 -13.96 2.03 -30.47
C THR A 4 -14.68 3.36 -30.65
N LEU A 5 -14.11 4.46 -30.17
CA LEU A 5 -14.66 5.80 -30.33
C LEU A 5 -14.53 6.26 -31.78
N PHE A 6 -15.65 6.75 -32.36
CA PHE A 6 -15.64 7.57 -33.55
C PHE A 6 -15.95 9.04 -33.17
N PRO A 7 -14.94 9.85 -32.82
CA PRO A 7 -15.16 11.16 -32.18
C PRO A 7 -15.32 12.28 -33.22
N TYR A 8 -16.27 12.21 -34.16
CA TYR A 8 -16.30 13.21 -35.25
C TYR A 8 -17.36 14.29 -35.15
N THR A 9 -18.38 14.24 -34.32
CA THR A 9 -19.53 15.12 -34.58
C THR A 9 -19.93 16.10 -33.49
N THR A 10 -19.37 16.04 -32.26
CA THR A 10 -20.01 16.81 -31.18
C THR A 10 -19.10 17.57 -30.23
N LEU A 11 -17.79 17.54 -30.41
CA LEU A 11 -16.85 18.38 -29.65
C LEU A 11 -17.15 19.88 -29.87
N PHE A 12 -17.58 20.27 -31.07
CA PHE A 12 -17.89 21.65 -31.40
C PHE A 12 -18.91 22.33 -30.48
N ARG A 13 -19.91 21.61 -29.98
CA ARG A 13 -20.88 22.16 -29.02
C ARG A 13 -20.25 22.45 -27.67
N SER A 14 -19.38 21.55 -27.21
CA SER A 14 -18.64 21.72 -25.97
C SER A 14 -17.60 22.85 -26.08
N GLU A 15 -16.85 22.90 -27.17
CA GLU A 15 -15.87 23.98 -27.45
C GLU A 15 -16.51 25.36 -27.63
N ALA A 16 -17.73 25.43 -28.18
CA ALA A 16 -18.45 26.66 -28.39
C ALA A 16 -19.13 27.24 -27.15
N LEU A 17 -19.11 26.54 -26.03
CA LEU A 17 -19.69 27.02 -24.77
C LEU A 17 -18.79 28.11 -24.16
N ASP A 18 -19.36 29.30 -23.88
CA ASP A 18 -18.63 30.37 -23.20
C ASP A 18 -17.97 29.93 -21.92
N GLY A 19 -16.70 30.28 -21.73
CA GLY A 19 -15.89 29.87 -20.58
C GLY A 19 -15.16 28.53 -20.77
N VAL A 20 -15.40 27.79 -21.86
CA VAL A 20 -14.58 26.62 -22.21
C VAL A 20 -13.28 27.08 -22.84
N VAL A 21 -12.16 26.62 -22.30
CA VAL A 21 -10.81 26.97 -22.75
C VAL A 21 -10.26 25.95 -23.74
N LYS A 22 -10.49 24.64 -23.45
CA LYS A 22 -9.98 23.56 -24.30
C LYS A 22 -10.80 22.28 -24.08
N VAL A 23 -11.05 21.56 -25.16
CA VAL A 23 -11.52 20.17 -25.13
C VAL A 23 -10.41 19.30 -25.72
N VAL A 24 -10.11 18.18 -25.10
CA VAL A 24 -9.09 17.22 -25.55
C VAL A 24 -9.66 15.81 -25.62
N THR A 25 -9.15 15.04 -26.56
CA THR A 25 -9.52 13.65 -26.82
C THR A 25 -8.27 12.78 -26.98
N VAL A 26 -8.46 11.50 -27.25
CA VAL A 26 -7.35 10.56 -27.56
C VAL A 26 -6.44 11.04 -28.71
N LYS A 27 -6.91 11.93 -29.58
CA LYS A 27 -6.11 12.46 -30.70
C LYS A 27 -5.10 13.53 -30.28
N ASP A 28 -5.35 14.16 -29.15
CA ASP A 28 -4.57 15.30 -28.65
C ASP A 28 -3.45 14.84 -27.69
N VAL A 29 -3.60 13.67 -27.07
CA VAL A 29 -2.67 13.15 -26.06
C VAL A 29 -1.59 12.26 -26.68
N PRO A 30 -0.42 12.10 -26.03
CA PRO A 30 0.61 11.16 -26.46
C PRO A 30 0.05 9.74 -26.65
N ASN A 31 0.31 9.12 -27.81
CA ASN A 31 -0.20 7.79 -28.15
C ASN A 31 0.78 6.69 -27.72
N HIS A 32 1.04 6.57 -26.43
CA HIS A 32 1.79 5.45 -25.85
C HIS A 32 1.26 5.11 -24.47
N CYS A 33 1.48 3.87 -24.06
CA CYS A 33 1.08 3.39 -22.74
C CYS A 33 2.13 3.72 -21.68
N TYR A 34 1.67 3.92 -20.45
CA TYR A 34 2.50 4.09 -19.26
C TYR A 34 1.99 3.21 -18.12
N PRO A 35 2.86 2.86 -17.14
CA PRO A 35 2.47 2.10 -15.97
C PRO A 35 1.83 3.03 -14.93
N THR A 36 0.81 2.56 -14.21
CA THR A 36 0.18 3.34 -13.14
C THR A 36 0.64 2.97 -11.73
N PRO A 37 1.17 1.77 -11.44
CA PRO A 37 1.46 1.37 -10.06
C PRO A 37 2.60 2.18 -9.44
N GLY A 38 2.48 2.37 -8.13
CA GLY A 38 3.44 3.09 -7.32
C GLY A 38 4.63 2.25 -6.86
N HIS A 39 5.20 1.44 -7.74
CA HIS A 39 6.42 0.72 -7.43
C HIS A 39 7.66 1.55 -7.78
N PRO A 40 8.78 1.40 -7.06
CA PRO A 40 10.05 1.98 -7.45
C PRO A 40 10.47 1.53 -8.85
N TRP A 41 11.21 2.39 -9.56
CA TRP A 41 11.81 1.99 -10.83
C TRP A 41 12.74 0.80 -10.65
N SER A 42 12.66 -0.18 -11.53
CA SER A 42 13.61 -1.28 -11.61
C SER A 42 14.49 -1.15 -12.86
N VAL A 43 15.78 -1.37 -12.69
CA VAL A 43 16.74 -1.48 -13.82
C VAL A 43 16.55 -2.80 -14.59
N GLU A 44 15.94 -3.80 -13.96
CA GLU A 44 15.62 -5.09 -14.56
C GLU A 44 14.25 -5.02 -15.23
N LEU A 45 14.20 -5.23 -16.55
CA LEU A 45 12.95 -5.16 -17.32
C LEU A 45 11.86 -6.10 -16.81
N ALA A 46 12.25 -7.30 -16.35
CA ALA A 46 11.31 -8.30 -15.82
C ALA A 46 10.60 -7.84 -14.53
N HIS A 47 11.17 -6.85 -13.83
CA HIS A 47 10.62 -6.29 -12.59
C HIS A 47 9.95 -4.93 -12.79
N GLN A 48 9.87 -4.44 -14.03
CA GLN A 48 9.16 -3.20 -14.33
C GLN A 48 7.65 -3.42 -14.37
N ASP A 49 6.92 -2.37 -14.01
CA ASP A 49 5.47 -2.37 -14.06
C ASP A 49 4.96 -2.46 -15.51
N VAL A 50 3.81 -3.11 -15.68
CA VAL A 50 3.16 -3.25 -16.98
C VAL A 50 2.59 -1.90 -17.42
N ALA A 51 3.04 -1.42 -18.57
CA ALA A 51 2.57 -0.19 -19.19
C ALA A 51 1.40 -0.50 -20.13
N ASP A 52 0.17 -0.40 -19.64
CA ASP A 52 -1.05 -0.70 -20.41
C ASP A 52 -2.11 0.42 -20.37
N ARG A 53 -1.84 1.54 -19.68
CA ARG A 53 -2.72 2.71 -19.59
C ARG A 53 -2.28 3.81 -20.52
N ASN A 54 -3.25 4.44 -21.22
CA ASN A 54 -3.08 5.71 -21.94
C ASN A 54 -3.66 6.87 -21.11
N ILE A 55 -3.27 8.11 -21.40
CA ILE A 55 -3.84 9.31 -20.76
C ILE A 55 -5.35 9.40 -21.06
N LEU A 56 -5.72 9.29 -22.33
CA LEU A 56 -7.10 9.10 -22.78
C LEU A 56 -7.13 7.90 -23.73
N THR A 57 -8.23 7.17 -23.79
CA THR A 57 -8.33 5.96 -24.62
C THR A 57 -9.42 6.08 -25.69
N GLY A 58 -9.12 5.58 -26.89
CA GLY A 58 -10.12 5.32 -27.95
C GLY A 58 -10.71 3.90 -27.87
N ARG A 59 -10.24 3.04 -26.96
CA ARG A 59 -10.75 1.69 -26.73
C ARG A 59 -11.16 1.52 -25.27
N VAL A 60 -12.44 1.73 -25.02
CA VAL A 60 -13.03 1.61 -23.69
C VAL A 60 -13.08 0.14 -23.28
N ARG A 61 -12.52 -0.21 -22.12
CA ARG A 61 -12.45 -1.56 -21.57
C ARG A 61 -13.40 -1.77 -20.40
N TYR A 62 -13.77 -0.70 -19.72
CA TYR A 62 -14.73 -0.71 -18.62
C TYR A 62 -15.41 0.66 -18.49
N TYR A 63 -16.41 0.77 -17.62
CA TYR A 63 -17.21 1.99 -17.45
C TYR A 63 -16.40 3.23 -17.03
N GLY A 64 -15.30 3.06 -16.30
CA GLY A 64 -14.47 4.14 -15.77
C GLY A 64 -13.29 4.57 -16.66
N ASP A 65 -13.28 4.26 -17.97
CA ASP A 65 -12.22 4.71 -18.86
C ASP A 65 -12.38 6.18 -19.26
N ASP A 66 -11.27 6.93 -19.23
CA ASP A 66 -11.21 8.32 -19.60
C ASP A 66 -11.10 8.46 -21.13
N ILE A 67 -12.06 9.16 -21.74
CA ILE A 67 -12.17 9.27 -23.21
C ILE A 67 -11.99 10.70 -23.73
N ALA A 68 -12.32 11.69 -22.92
CA ALA A 68 -12.18 13.11 -23.22
C ALA A 68 -12.02 13.90 -21.93
N ALA A 69 -11.46 15.11 -22.04
CA ALA A 69 -11.38 16.05 -20.94
C ALA A 69 -11.70 17.48 -21.42
N VAL A 70 -12.26 18.28 -20.52
CA VAL A 70 -12.58 19.69 -20.76
C VAL A 70 -11.84 20.54 -19.74
N VAL A 71 -11.23 21.63 -20.21
CA VAL A 71 -10.73 22.71 -19.36
C VAL A 71 -11.63 23.92 -19.55
N ALA A 72 -12.16 24.44 -18.48
CA ALA A 72 -13.01 25.62 -18.45
C ALA A 72 -12.57 26.59 -17.33
N GLU A 73 -13.09 27.81 -17.35
CA GLU A 73 -12.74 28.85 -16.38
C GLU A 73 -13.32 28.58 -14.98
N ASP A 74 -14.39 27.78 -14.91
CA ASP A 74 -15.00 27.33 -13.66
C ASP A 74 -15.56 25.90 -13.77
N GLU A 75 -15.81 25.27 -12.63
CA GLU A 75 -16.27 23.90 -12.53
C GLU A 75 -17.67 23.68 -13.13
N ILE A 76 -18.58 24.63 -12.97
CA ILE A 76 -19.96 24.52 -13.50
C ILE A 76 -19.92 24.49 -15.02
N THR A 77 -19.13 25.36 -15.61
CA THR A 77 -18.92 25.44 -17.06
C THR A 77 -18.27 24.15 -17.58
N ALA A 78 -17.25 23.61 -16.87
CA ALA A 78 -16.62 22.33 -17.22
C ALA A 78 -17.63 21.18 -17.22
N GLN A 79 -18.46 21.07 -16.17
CA GLN A 79 -19.49 20.02 -16.06
C GLN A 79 -20.59 20.17 -17.14
N ARG A 80 -20.98 21.40 -17.46
CA ARG A 80 -21.94 21.65 -18.57
C ARG A 80 -21.35 21.25 -19.92
N ALA A 81 -20.09 21.57 -20.16
CA ALA A 81 -19.39 21.22 -21.39
C ALA A 81 -19.23 19.71 -21.56
N LEU A 82 -18.92 18.96 -20.49
CA LEU A 82 -18.85 17.50 -20.52
C LEU A 82 -20.15 16.86 -20.97
N ARG A 83 -21.31 17.39 -20.56
CA ARG A 83 -22.64 16.87 -20.96
C ARG A 83 -22.98 17.11 -22.42
N LEU A 84 -22.25 18.01 -23.10
CA LEU A 84 -22.43 18.26 -24.52
C LEU A 84 -21.56 17.36 -25.41
N ILE A 85 -20.68 16.56 -24.83
CA ILE A 85 -19.89 15.57 -25.57
C ILE A 85 -20.75 14.33 -25.82
N GLU A 86 -21.08 14.10 -27.08
CA GLU A 86 -21.77 12.88 -27.52
C GLU A 86 -20.73 11.86 -28.00
N VAL A 87 -20.93 10.58 -27.67
CA VAL A 87 -20.00 9.52 -27.99
C VAL A 87 -20.74 8.37 -28.67
N GLU A 88 -20.27 7.99 -29.83
CA GLU A 88 -20.73 6.79 -30.53
C GLU A 88 -19.80 5.62 -30.22
N TYR A 89 -20.37 4.43 -29.96
CA TYR A 89 -19.63 3.25 -29.57
C TYR A 89 -19.86 2.08 -30.53
N GLU A 90 -18.78 1.44 -30.93
CA GLU A 90 -18.83 0.06 -31.45
C GLU A 90 -18.74 -0.91 -30.27
N GLU A 91 -19.80 -1.69 -30.01
CA GLU A 91 -19.89 -2.56 -28.85
C GLU A 91 -19.29 -3.95 -29.11
N TYR A 92 -18.57 -4.47 -28.12
CA TYR A 92 -18.01 -5.82 -28.11
C TYR A 92 -18.56 -6.65 -26.96
N PRO A 93 -18.51 -8.00 -27.01
CA PRO A 93 -18.94 -8.87 -25.92
C PRO A 93 -18.23 -8.57 -24.60
N VAL A 94 -18.98 -8.63 -23.50
CA VAL A 94 -18.51 -8.35 -22.12
C VAL A 94 -18.07 -9.62 -21.41
N GLU A 95 -16.88 -9.61 -20.78
CA GLU A 95 -16.45 -10.65 -19.87
C GLU A 95 -16.08 -10.08 -18.48
N ILE A 96 -16.88 -10.43 -17.49
CA ILE A 96 -16.73 -9.95 -16.11
C ILE A 96 -16.29 -11.05 -15.12
N HIS A 97 -16.29 -12.29 -15.58
CA HIS A 97 -15.95 -13.45 -14.76
C HIS A 97 -14.50 -13.89 -15.01
N PRO A 98 -13.61 -13.82 -14.02
CA PRO A 98 -12.19 -14.11 -14.23
C PRO A 98 -11.94 -15.56 -14.69
N ARG A 99 -12.68 -16.56 -14.16
CA ARG A 99 -12.57 -17.96 -14.60
C ARG A 99 -12.92 -18.18 -16.08
N LYS A 100 -13.86 -17.41 -16.62
CA LYS A 100 -14.20 -17.46 -18.04
C LYS A 100 -13.19 -16.67 -18.87
N SER A 101 -12.81 -15.49 -18.39
CA SER A 101 -11.90 -14.59 -19.07
C SER A 101 -10.53 -15.23 -19.33
N MET A 102 -10.03 -16.08 -18.41
CA MET A 102 -8.72 -16.73 -18.53
C MET A 102 -8.59 -17.70 -19.70
N TYR A 103 -9.69 -18.05 -20.35
CA TYR A 103 -9.68 -18.85 -21.58
C TYR A 103 -9.79 -17.97 -22.85
N GLY A 104 -9.65 -16.66 -22.69
CA GLY A 104 -9.71 -15.66 -23.76
C GLY A 104 -11.11 -15.13 -24.01
N SER A 105 -11.17 -13.97 -24.65
CA SER A 105 -12.39 -13.32 -25.16
C SER A 105 -12.16 -12.84 -26.60
N LYS A 106 -13.24 -12.59 -27.36
CA LYS A 106 -13.14 -12.10 -28.74
C LYS A 106 -13.86 -10.76 -28.88
N PRO A 107 -13.14 -9.66 -29.05
CA PRO A 107 -11.67 -9.54 -29.00
C PRO A 107 -11.13 -9.67 -27.56
N PRO A 108 -9.82 -9.96 -27.37
CA PRO A 108 -9.22 -9.96 -26.05
C PRO A 108 -9.23 -8.56 -25.45
N ILE A 109 -9.22 -8.46 -24.11
CA ILE A 109 -9.28 -7.17 -23.38
C ILE A 109 -8.06 -6.32 -23.73
N HIS A 110 -6.87 -6.92 -23.73
CA HIS A 110 -5.65 -6.36 -24.31
C HIS A 110 -5.23 -7.22 -25.52
N LEU A 111 -4.92 -6.59 -26.64
CA LEU A 111 -4.69 -7.29 -27.91
C LEU A 111 -3.48 -8.23 -27.89
N ASP A 112 -2.51 -7.95 -27.04
CA ASP A 112 -1.30 -8.74 -26.80
C ASP A 112 -1.50 -9.89 -25.80
N LYS A 113 -2.66 -9.94 -25.09
CA LYS A 113 -3.00 -10.94 -24.07
C LYS A 113 -4.18 -11.80 -24.51
N LYS A 114 -3.92 -12.76 -25.39
CA LYS A 114 -4.97 -13.58 -26.02
C LYS A 114 -5.82 -14.39 -25.04
N ASP A 115 -5.22 -14.83 -23.92
CA ASP A 115 -5.88 -15.55 -22.83
C ASP A 115 -6.36 -14.64 -21.69
N ASN A 116 -6.24 -13.31 -21.84
CA ASN A 116 -6.54 -12.32 -20.81
C ASN A 116 -5.81 -12.54 -19.47
N VAL A 117 -4.77 -13.35 -19.40
CA VAL A 117 -3.99 -13.59 -18.19
C VAL A 117 -2.85 -12.57 -18.13
N LEU A 118 -2.88 -11.72 -17.09
CA LEU A 118 -1.81 -10.77 -16.82
C LEU A 118 -0.54 -11.49 -16.36
N VAL A 119 -0.69 -12.34 -15.34
CA VAL A 119 0.44 -13.08 -14.73
C VAL A 119 -0.03 -14.39 -14.13
N ARG A 120 0.89 -15.35 -14.09
CA ARG A 120 0.79 -16.63 -13.38
C ARG A 120 1.90 -16.70 -12.35
N SER A 121 1.56 -17.06 -11.12
CA SER A 121 2.51 -17.25 -10.02
C SER A 121 2.29 -18.62 -9.41
N ASN A 122 3.37 -19.31 -9.07
CA ASN A 122 3.28 -20.62 -8.43
C ASN A 122 4.50 -20.87 -7.53
N TYR A 123 4.35 -21.81 -6.61
CA TYR A 123 5.45 -22.47 -5.91
C TYR A 123 5.05 -23.87 -5.46
N PHE A 124 6.04 -24.72 -5.23
CA PHE A 124 5.87 -26.11 -4.84
C PHE A 124 6.89 -26.46 -3.76
N ILE A 125 6.46 -27.22 -2.76
CA ILE A 125 7.29 -27.77 -1.70
C ILE A 125 6.83 -29.22 -1.48
N GLY A 126 7.75 -30.18 -1.45
CA GLY A 126 7.42 -31.59 -1.32
C GLY A 126 6.57 -32.12 -2.48
N ASN A 127 5.74 -33.13 -2.19
CA ASN A 127 4.84 -33.78 -3.16
C ASN A 127 3.39 -33.80 -2.60
N VAL A 128 2.57 -32.87 -3.07
CA VAL A 128 1.18 -32.73 -2.61
C VAL A 128 0.32 -33.96 -2.93
N GLU A 129 0.53 -34.60 -4.08
CA GLU A 129 -0.24 -35.78 -4.48
C GLU A 129 0.03 -36.98 -3.57
N GLU A 130 1.29 -37.19 -3.16
CA GLU A 130 1.66 -38.21 -2.18
C GLU A 130 1.11 -37.89 -0.82
N GLY A 131 1.30 -36.65 -0.32
CA GLY A 131 0.77 -36.23 0.97
C GLY A 131 -0.75 -36.35 1.07
N LEU A 132 -1.49 -36.08 -0.01
CA LEU A 132 -2.94 -36.31 -0.05
C LEU A 132 -3.32 -37.80 -0.03
N LYS A 133 -2.53 -38.68 -0.63
CA LYS A 133 -2.76 -40.14 -0.58
C LYS A 133 -2.50 -40.73 0.81
N GLU A 134 -1.53 -40.17 1.53
CA GLU A 134 -1.18 -40.59 2.91
C GLU A 134 -2.14 -40.03 3.97
N SER A 135 -3.00 -39.08 3.59
CA SER A 135 -3.93 -38.43 4.50
C SER A 135 -5.11 -39.33 4.86
N GLU A 136 -5.49 -39.33 6.14
CA GLU A 136 -6.71 -39.98 6.65
C GLU A 136 -7.96 -39.27 6.11
N THR A 137 -7.94 -37.95 6.11
CA THR A 137 -9.06 -37.11 5.66
C THR A 137 -8.56 -36.09 4.65
N VAL A 138 -9.26 -35.98 3.50
CA VAL A 138 -9.01 -34.97 2.46
C VAL A 138 -10.22 -34.06 2.34
N ILE A 139 -10.01 -32.77 2.52
CA ILE A 139 -11.06 -31.74 2.47
C ILE A 139 -10.82 -30.82 1.28
N LYS A 140 -11.91 -30.47 0.57
CA LYS A 140 -11.91 -29.49 -0.54
C LYS A 140 -12.98 -28.46 -0.29
N ARG A 141 -12.63 -27.15 -0.42
CA ARG A 141 -13.57 -26.02 -0.29
C ARG A 141 -13.23 -24.93 -1.29
N SER A 142 -14.23 -24.12 -1.60
CA SER A 142 -14.07 -22.94 -2.44
C SER A 142 -14.55 -21.71 -1.68
N TYR A 143 -13.80 -20.62 -1.78
CA TYR A 143 -14.12 -19.34 -1.15
C TYR A 143 -14.01 -18.20 -2.16
N LYS A 144 -14.71 -17.11 -1.91
CA LYS A 144 -14.68 -15.93 -2.77
C LYS A 144 -14.73 -14.66 -1.94
N THR A 145 -13.87 -13.69 -2.29
CA THR A 145 -13.91 -12.35 -1.70
C THR A 145 -14.51 -11.34 -2.67
N PRO A 146 -15.24 -10.31 -2.19
CA PRO A 146 -15.84 -9.29 -3.05
C PRO A 146 -14.83 -8.25 -3.52
N ILE A 147 -15.24 -7.45 -4.52
CA ILE A 147 -14.62 -6.16 -4.84
C ILE A 147 -15.01 -5.17 -3.73
N VAL A 148 -14.03 -4.39 -3.22
CA VAL A 148 -14.26 -3.40 -2.16
C VAL A 148 -13.56 -2.09 -2.53
N GLN A 149 -14.25 -0.94 -2.37
CA GLN A 149 -13.68 0.38 -2.58
C GLN A 149 -13.03 0.89 -1.28
N HIS A 150 -11.96 1.69 -1.40
CA HIS A 150 -11.20 2.26 -0.28
C HIS A 150 -12.00 3.23 0.58
N CYS A 151 -12.89 3.99 -0.03
CA CYS A 151 -13.77 4.97 0.63
C CYS A 151 -13.01 6.00 1.50
N HIS A 152 -11.80 6.42 1.09
CA HIS A 152 -11.12 7.53 1.75
C HIS A 152 -11.96 8.80 1.69
N ILE A 153 -11.92 9.62 2.74
CA ILE A 153 -12.79 10.81 2.85
C ILE A 153 -12.42 11.85 1.80
N GLU A 154 -11.14 12.16 1.65
CA GLU A 154 -10.64 13.03 0.59
C GLU A 154 -10.57 12.27 -0.73
N ASN A 155 -11.31 12.72 -1.76
CA ASN A 155 -11.19 12.19 -3.12
C ASN A 155 -9.80 12.49 -3.72
N PRO A 156 -9.37 11.79 -4.79
CA PRO A 156 -8.17 12.17 -5.52
C PRO A 156 -8.32 13.59 -6.11
N ILE A 157 -7.30 14.41 -5.89
CA ILE A 157 -7.27 15.79 -6.37
C ILE A 157 -5.87 16.16 -6.79
N SER A 158 -5.75 16.89 -7.90
CA SER A 158 -4.49 17.46 -8.36
C SER A 158 -4.67 18.85 -8.97
N CYS A 159 -3.64 19.67 -8.87
CA CYS A 159 -3.52 20.95 -9.57
C CYS A 159 -2.18 20.97 -10.29
N ALA A 160 -2.18 21.27 -11.59
CA ALA A 160 -0.95 21.37 -12.38
C ALA A 160 -0.82 22.76 -13.01
N TYR A 161 0.40 23.29 -13.05
CA TYR A 161 0.73 24.55 -13.72
C TYR A 161 2.18 24.53 -14.20
N MET A 162 2.56 25.50 -15.02
CA MET A 162 3.96 25.63 -15.49
C MET A 162 4.66 26.79 -14.80
N GLU A 163 5.88 26.54 -14.36
CA GLU A 163 6.78 27.54 -13.78
C GLU A 163 8.22 27.28 -14.24
N ASN A 164 8.91 28.33 -14.71
CA ASN A 164 10.30 28.25 -15.17
C ASN A 164 10.57 27.11 -16.18
N GLY A 165 9.64 26.87 -17.10
CA GLY A 165 9.74 25.82 -18.11
C GLY A 165 9.59 24.39 -17.58
N ARG A 166 9.04 24.22 -16.37
CA ARG A 166 8.74 22.94 -15.73
C ARG A 166 7.25 22.81 -15.43
N ILE A 167 6.78 21.59 -15.38
CA ILE A 167 5.42 21.27 -14.92
C ILE A 167 5.48 21.04 -13.41
N ILE A 168 4.69 21.80 -12.66
CA ILE A 168 4.50 21.65 -11.23
C ILE A 168 3.18 20.94 -11.01
N VAL A 169 3.16 19.87 -10.24
CA VAL A 169 1.94 19.11 -9.91
C VAL A 169 1.80 19.03 -8.39
N VAL A 170 0.74 19.66 -7.90
CA VAL A 170 0.32 19.54 -6.48
C VAL A 170 -0.77 18.48 -6.40
N THR A 171 -0.53 17.38 -5.70
CA THR A 171 -1.45 16.24 -5.73
C THR A 171 -1.51 15.48 -4.41
N SER A 172 -2.69 14.92 -4.11
CA SER A 172 -2.90 14.05 -2.94
C SER A 172 -2.42 12.62 -3.25
N THR A 173 -1.11 12.39 -3.14
CA THR A 173 -0.48 11.10 -3.48
C THR A 173 0.30 10.49 -2.31
N GLN A 174 0.39 9.16 -2.26
CA GLN A 174 1.23 8.42 -1.32
C GLN A 174 2.70 8.32 -1.78
N ILE A 175 3.00 8.68 -3.05
CA ILE A 175 4.22 8.30 -3.78
C ILE A 175 4.77 9.43 -4.66
N PRO A 176 5.07 10.63 -4.13
CA PRO A 176 5.36 11.83 -4.94
C PRO A 176 6.52 11.64 -5.93
N HIS A 177 7.61 10.97 -5.53
CA HIS A 177 8.75 10.72 -6.42
C HIS A 177 8.41 9.78 -7.59
N ILE A 178 7.48 8.83 -7.36
CA ILE A 178 7.02 7.92 -8.42
C ILE A 178 6.04 8.63 -9.35
N VAL A 179 5.15 9.50 -8.82
CA VAL A 179 4.28 10.37 -9.63
C VAL A 179 5.11 11.18 -10.61
N ARG A 180 6.22 11.81 -10.15
CA ARG A 180 7.17 12.54 -11.01
C ARG A 180 7.66 11.68 -12.18
N ARG A 181 8.08 10.44 -11.92
CA ARG A 181 8.53 9.48 -12.94
C ARG A 181 7.42 9.14 -13.93
N VAL A 182 6.25 8.75 -13.42
CA VAL A 182 5.15 8.27 -14.26
C VAL A 182 4.60 9.37 -15.16
N ILE A 183 4.49 10.61 -14.67
CA ILE A 183 4.13 11.76 -15.54
C ILE A 183 5.16 11.92 -16.66
N GLY A 184 6.46 11.81 -16.36
CA GLY A 184 7.50 11.89 -17.39
C GLY A 184 7.40 10.77 -18.41
N GLN A 185 7.07 9.55 -17.99
CA GLN A 185 6.83 8.42 -18.88
C GLN A 185 5.58 8.66 -19.74
N ALA A 186 4.47 9.09 -19.14
CA ALA A 186 3.21 9.33 -19.86
C ALA A 186 3.30 10.46 -20.89
N LEU A 187 4.07 11.51 -20.60
CA LEU A 187 4.26 12.65 -21.50
C LEU A 187 5.47 12.48 -22.43
N GLY A 188 6.31 11.48 -22.22
CA GLY A 188 7.54 11.29 -23.01
C GLY A 188 8.59 12.38 -22.78
N ILE A 189 8.67 12.98 -21.57
CA ILE A 189 9.60 14.07 -21.24
C ILE A 189 10.53 13.68 -20.08
N PRO A 190 11.72 14.33 -19.96
CA PRO A 190 12.63 14.09 -18.86
C PRO A 190 11.98 14.35 -17.50
N TRP A 191 12.17 13.47 -16.52
CA TRP A 191 11.57 13.56 -15.18
C TRP A 191 11.98 14.84 -14.43
N GLY A 192 13.18 15.38 -14.69
CA GLY A 192 13.63 16.66 -14.16
C GLY A 192 12.85 17.88 -14.63
N LYS A 193 11.99 17.74 -15.66
CA LYS A 193 11.05 18.77 -16.10
C LYS A 193 9.76 18.80 -15.29
N ILE A 194 9.63 17.92 -14.31
CA ILE A 194 8.45 17.78 -13.48
C ILE A 194 8.86 17.94 -12.00
N ARG A 195 8.08 18.71 -11.26
CA ARG A 195 8.15 18.82 -9.79
C ARG A 195 6.81 18.42 -9.22
N VAL A 196 6.83 17.54 -8.24
CA VAL A 196 5.62 17.09 -7.53
C VAL A 196 5.67 17.56 -6.10
N ILE A 197 4.59 18.19 -5.66
CA ILE A 197 4.39 18.68 -4.31
C ILE A 197 3.19 17.92 -3.71
N LYS A 198 3.41 17.24 -2.59
CA LYS A 198 2.39 16.52 -1.83
C LYS A 198 1.98 17.35 -0.61
N PRO A 199 0.78 17.95 -0.58
CA PRO A 199 0.23 18.62 0.60
C PRO A 199 -0.27 17.61 1.64
N TYR A 200 -1.03 18.06 2.63
CA TYR A 200 -1.77 17.18 3.54
C TYR A 200 -2.74 16.28 2.76
N ILE A 201 -2.96 15.06 3.23
CA ILE A 201 -3.79 14.06 2.57
C ILE A 201 -4.82 13.50 3.55
N GLY A 202 -6.08 13.48 3.10
CA GLY A 202 -7.23 12.94 3.85
C GLY A 202 -7.45 11.44 3.68
N GLY A 203 -6.39 10.64 3.84
CA GLY A 203 -6.42 9.18 3.67
C GLY A 203 -6.13 8.72 2.25
N GLY A 204 -5.65 7.50 2.10
CA GLY A 204 -5.35 6.89 0.78
C GLY A 204 -5.60 5.39 0.76
N PHE A 205 -5.14 4.68 1.79
CA PHE A 205 -5.30 3.22 1.99
C PHE A 205 -4.80 2.36 0.83
N GLY A 206 -3.97 2.91 -0.05
CA GLY A 206 -3.47 2.27 -1.26
C GLY A 206 -4.07 2.81 -2.56
N ASN A 207 -5.23 3.48 -2.56
CA ASN A 207 -5.81 4.05 -3.78
C ASN A 207 -4.89 5.12 -4.39
N LYS A 208 -4.32 5.99 -3.54
CA LYS A 208 -3.39 7.06 -3.93
C LYS A 208 -1.94 6.57 -4.10
N GLN A 209 -1.75 5.27 -4.19
CA GLN A 209 -0.49 4.60 -4.56
C GLN A 209 -0.43 4.28 -6.08
N ASP A 210 -1.48 4.55 -6.82
CA ASP A 210 -1.49 4.56 -8.29
C ASP A 210 -1.41 6.01 -8.81
N VAL A 211 -0.81 6.20 -9.97
CA VAL A 211 -0.76 7.48 -10.67
C VAL A 211 -1.89 7.49 -11.69
N LEU A 212 -2.99 8.17 -11.35
CA LEU A 212 -4.25 8.04 -12.08
C LEU A 212 -4.55 9.24 -12.98
N TYR A 213 -4.57 10.44 -12.40
CA TYR A 213 -5.04 11.66 -13.04
C TYR A 213 -3.94 12.69 -13.24
N GLU A 214 -2.82 12.55 -12.56
CA GLU A 214 -1.71 13.46 -12.63
C GLU A 214 -1.12 13.58 -14.05
N PRO A 215 -1.00 12.50 -14.85
CA PRO A 215 -0.58 12.61 -16.24
C PRO A 215 -1.54 13.42 -17.11
N LEU A 216 -2.86 13.21 -16.95
CA LEU A 216 -3.88 14.01 -17.66
C LEU A 216 -3.80 15.48 -17.25
N ASN A 217 -3.75 15.76 -15.94
CA ASN A 217 -3.70 17.14 -15.45
C ASN A 217 -2.41 17.86 -15.86
N ALA A 218 -1.26 17.18 -15.81
CA ALA A 218 0.01 17.68 -16.31
C ALA A 218 -0.02 17.95 -17.83
N PHE A 219 -0.72 17.12 -18.60
CA PHE A 219 -0.93 17.36 -20.03
C PHE A 219 -1.80 18.60 -20.25
N LEU A 220 -2.95 18.70 -19.56
CA LEU A 220 -3.92 19.77 -19.73
C LEU A 220 -3.32 21.16 -19.50
N THR A 221 -2.47 21.34 -18.48
CA THR A 221 -1.83 22.64 -18.25
C THR A 221 -0.94 23.06 -19.43
N THR A 222 -0.30 22.14 -20.14
CA THR A 222 0.49 22.46 -21.36
C THR A 222 -0.39 22.93 -22.50
N GLN A 223 -1.65 22.48 -22.55
CA GLN A 223 -2.60 22.84 -23.61
C GLN A 223 -3.24 24.22 -23.43
N VAL A 224 -3.12 24.78 -22.22
CA VAL A 224 -3.70 26.09 -21.87
C VAL A 224 -2.63 27.14 -21.54
N GLY A 225 -1.44 27.01 -22.14
CA GLY A 225 -0.33 27.96 -21.97
C GLY A 225 0.30 27.97 -20.59
N GLY A 226 0.25 26.86 -19.85
CA GLY A 226 0.87 26.73 -18.53
C GLY A 226 0.02 27.29 -17.38
N ARG A 227 -1.21 27.73 -17.65
CA ARG A 227 -2.14 28.17 -16.61
C ARG A 227 -2.46 27.04 -15.64
N PRO A 228 -2.75 27.34 -14.36
CA PRO A 228 -3.19 26.35 -13.40
C PRO A 228 -4.46 25.62 -13.86
N VAL A 229 -4.42 24.29 -13.84
CA VAL A 229 -5.56 23.40 -14.08
C VAL A 229 -5.77 22.55 -12.85
N LYS A 230 -6.95 22.66 -12.23
CA LYS A 230 -7.39 21.79 -11.12
C LYS A 230 -8.24 20.65 -11.66
N LEU A 231 -7.94 19.44 -11.24
CA LEU A 231 -8.74 18.26 -11.50
C LEU A 231 -9.17 17.67 -10.16
N ASP A 232 -10.46 17.75 -9.86
CA ASP A 232 -11.08 17.30 -8.61
C ASP A 232 -12.07 16.16 -8.94
N ILE A 233 -11.75 14.97 -8.51
CA ILE A 233 -12.52 13.77 -8.85
C ILE A 233 -13.70 13.64 -7.88
N THR A 234 -14.90 13.53 -8.41
CA THR A 234 -16.12 13.34 -7.61
C THR A 234 -16.11 12.00 -6.87
N ARG A 235 -16.99 11.85 -5.90
CA ARG A 235 -17.17 10.57 -5.19
C ARG A 235 -17.61 9.45 -6.12
N GLU A 236 -18.51 9.73 -7.06
CA GLU A 236 -18.98 8.77 -8.06
C GLU A 236 -17.85 8.33 -8.97
N GLU A 237 -17.07 9.28 -9.50
CA GLU A 237 -15.88 8.99 -10.29
C GLU A 237 -14.84 8.21 -9.48
N THR A 238 -14.65 8.53 -8.19
CA THR A 238 -13.75 7.76 -7.32
C THR A 238 -14.15 6.27 -7.26
N PHE A 239 -15.44 5.96 -7.20
CA PHE A 239 -15.93 4.58 -7.21
C PHE A 239 -15.77 3.88 -8.56
N CYS A 240 -15.93 4.61 -9.66
CA CYS A 240 -15.92 4.05 -11.01
C CYS A 240 -14.51 3.96 -11.61
N ASN A 241 -13.67 4.97 -11.39
CA ASN A 241 -12.45 5.19 -12.19
C ASN A 241 -11.17 4.89 -11.42
N THR A 242 -11.22 4.84 -10.08
CA THR A 242 -10.03 4.57 -9.26
C THR A 242 -9.82 3.07 -9.03
N ARG A 243 -9.02 2.72 -8.05
CA ARG A 243 -8.69 1.32 -7.75
C ARG A 243 -9.63 0.73 -6.73
N THR A 244 -9.76 -0.60 -6.78
CA THR A 244 -10.53 -1.40 -5.83
C THR A 244 -9.66 -2.52 -5.26
N ARG A 245 -10.09 -3.12 -4.16
CA ARG A 245 -9.57 -4.42 -3.72
C ARG A 245 -9.96 -5.47 -4.74
N HIS A 246 -9.03 -6.34 -5.13
CA HIS A 246 -9.33 -7.49 -6.00
C HIS A 246 -10.36 -8.41 -5.36
N SER A 247 -11.37 -8.82 -6.09
CA SER A 247 -12.05 -10.07 -5.76
C SER A 247 -11.19 -11.25 -6.18
N ILE A 248 -11.09 -12.24 -5.32
CA ILE A 248 -10.31 -13.46 -5.59
C ILE A 248 -11.16 -14.67 -5.28
N GLU A 249 -11.14 -15.64 -6.18
CA GLU A 249 -11.75 -16.97 -6.01
C GLU A 249 -10.65 -17.95 -5.63
N TYR A 250 -10.88 -18.72 -4.58
CA TYR A 250 -9.95 -19.70 -4.04
C TYR A 250 -10.56 -21.08 -4.10
N ASP A 251 -9.82 -22.06 -4.65
CA ASP A 251 -10.08 -23.49 -4.49
C ASP A 251 -8.96 -24.07 -3.62
N LEU A 252 -9.33 -24.60 -2.46
CA LEU A 252 -8.41 -25.10 -1.45
C LEU A 252 -8.63 -26.60 -1.25
N THR A 253 -7.52 -27.34 -1.18
CA THR A 253 -7.50 -28.77 -0.81
C THR A 253 -6.47 -28.96 0.30
N ALA A 254 -6.81 -29.72 1.33
CA ALA A 254 -5.85 -30.15 2.34
C ALA A 254 -6.09 -31.60 2.74
N GLY A 255 -5.02 -32.27 3.14
CA GLY A 255 -5.02 -33.58 3.73
C GLY A 255 -4.44 -33.55 5.14
N VAL A 256 -5.09 -34.26 6.06
CA VAL A 256 -4.67 -34.38 7.46
C VAL A 256 -4.55 -35.86 7.85
N ASP A 257 -3.66 -36.15 8.81
CA ASP A 257 -3.55 -37.47 9.45
C ASP A 257 -4.64 -37.70 10.51
N SER A 258 -4.64 -38.88 11.13
CA SER A 258 -5.58 -39.25 12.20
C SER A 258 -5.46 -38.38 13.46
N GLU A 259 -4.34 -37.69 13.64
CA GLU A 259 -4.10 -36.79 14.77
C GLU A 259 -4.41 -35.31 14.45
N GLY A 260 -4.74 -35.01 13.18
CA GLY A 260 -5.07 -33.66 12.70
C GLY A 260 -3.84 -32.83 12.30
N HIS A 261 -2.69 -33.42 11.96
CA HIS A 261 -1.57 -32.70 11.37
C HIS A 261 -1.78 -32.53 9.86
N LEU A 262 -1.46 -31.38 9.34
CA LEU A 262 -1.48 -31.09 7.89
C LEU A 262 -0.34 -31.85 7.19
N LEU A 263 -0.68 -32.78 6.29
CA LEU A 263 0.26 -33.54 5.46
C LEU A 263 0.45 -32.91 4.09
N ALA A 264 -0.62 -32.36 3.52
CA ALA A 264 -0.59 -31.69 2.23
C ALA A 264 -1.59 -30.55 2.16
N LYS A 265 -1.26 -29.52 1.39
CA LYS A 265 -2.20 -28.41 1.08
C LYS A 265 -1.96 -27.83 -0.30
N ASP A 266 -3.04 -27.65 -1.06
CA ASP A 266 -3.07 -27.10 -2.42
C ASP A 266 -3.99 -25.89 -2.48
N MET A 267 -3.56 -24.81 -3.13
CA MET A 267 -4.33 -23.59 -3.37
C MET A 267 -4.29 -23.21 -4.83
N LEU A 268 -5.47 -23.02 -5.43
CA LEU A 268 -5.65 -22.29 -6.67
C LEU A 268 -6.37 -20.98 -6.38
N ALA A 269 -5.74 -19.85 -6.69
CA ALA A 269 -6.30 -18.51 -6.56
C ALA A 269 -6.52 -17.87 -7.95
N ILE A 270 -7.73 -17.38 -8.24
CA ILE A 270 -8.04 -16.66 -9.47
C ILE A 270 -8.46 -15.23 -9.11
N SER A 271 -7.55 -14.29 -9.37
CA SER A 271 -7.71 -12.88 -9.04
C SER A 271 -8.30 -12.11 -10.21
N ASN A 272 -9.42 -11.41 -9.96
CA ASN A 272 -10.03 -10.50 -10.91
C ASN A 272 -9.26 -9.18 -10.94
N GLN A 273 -8.54 -8.93 -12.03
CA GLN A 273 -7.74 -7.70 -12.21
C GLN A 273 -8.57 -6.50 -12.65
N GLY A 274 -9.69 -6.75 -13.32
CA GLY A 274 -10.37 -5.67 -14.06
C GLY A 274 -9.64 -5.32 -15.36
N ALA A 275 -9.82 -4.08 -15.80
CA ALA A 275 -9.49 -3.68 -17.17
C ALA A 275 -8.01 -3.37 -17.45
N TYR A 276 -7.21 -3.10 -16.42
CA TYR A 276 -5.78 -2.71 -16.55
C TYR A 276 -4.92 -3.36 -15.48
N ALA A 277 -3.62 -3.48 -15.76
CA ALA A 277 -2.66 -4.20 -14.92
C ALA A 277 -2.51 -3.63 -13.50
N SER A 278 -2.36 -2.32 -13.36
CA SER A 278 -2.09 -1.72 -12.05
C SER A 278 -1.11 -2.60 -11.23
N HIS A 279 -1.41 -2.88 -9.98
CA HIS A 279 -0.63 -3.74 -9.07
C HIS A 279 -0.89 -5.25 -9.22
N GLY A 280 -1.69 -5.68 -10.21
CA GLY A 280 -2.19 -7.06 -10.31
C GLY A 280 -1.12 -8.13 -10.45
N HIS A 281 0.03 -7.78 -11.02
CA HIS A 281 1.15 -8.70 -11.16
C HIS A 281 1.77 -9.14 -9.82
N ALA A 282 1.55 -8.39 -8.73
CA ALA A 282 2.14 -8.65 -7.43
C ALA A 282 1.15 -9.07 -6.34
N ILE A 283 -0.13 -8.62 -6.40
CA ILE A 283 -1.09 -8.78 -5.30
C ILE A 283 -1.45 -10.24 -5.03
N ALA A 284 -1.79 -11.01 -6.07
CA ALA A 284 -2.12 -12.41 -5.92
C ALA A 284 -0.89 -13.24 -5.48
N ALA A 285 0.30 -12.92 -6.02
CA ALA A 285 1.56 -13.53 -5.63
C ALA A 285 1.89 -13.27 -4.15
N ASN A 286 1.68 -12.03 -3.67
CA ASN A 286 1.84 -11.72 -2.25
C ASN A 286 0.86 -12.51 -1.37
N GLY A 287 -0.39 -12.67 -1.80
CA GLY A 287 -1.38 -13.53 -1.13
C GLY A 287 -0.91 -14.98 -0.99
N LEU A 288 -0.30 -15.56 -2.05
CA LEU A 288 0.25 -16.91 -2.00
C LEU A 288 1.32 -17.09 -0.92
N THR A 289 2.06 -16.05 -0.56
CA THR A 289 3.08 -16.16 0.50
C THR A 289 2.48 -16.53 1.84
N ALA A 290 1.26 -16.04 2.16
CA ALA A 290 0.57 -16.35 3.41
C ALA A 290 0.14 -17.83 3.51
N TRP A 291 -0.06 -18.52 2.38
CA TRP A 291 -0.37 -19.96 2.35
C TRP A 291 0.72 -20.82 2.98
N ARG A 292 1.95 -20.33 2.99
CA ARG A 292 3.10 -20.97 3.62
C ARG A 292 3.38 -20.48 5.03
N LEU A 293 3.09 -19.21 5.34
CA LEU A 293 3.67 -18.53 6.49
C LEU A 293 3.01 -18.84 7.85
N GLN A 294 1.80 -19.40 7.90
CA GLN A 294 1.07 -19.59 9.16
C GLN A 294 1.11 -21.03 9.65
N TYR A 295 0.85 -21.97 8.76
CA TYR A 295 0.66 -23.38 9.11
C TYR A 295 1.73 -24.25 8.48
N ALA A 296 2.44 -24.99 9.33
CA ALA A 296 3.43 -25.96 8.90
C ALA A 296 2.76 -27.08 8.07
N CYS A 297 3.39 -27.43 6.96
CA CYS A 297 2.95 -28.52 6.12
C CYS A 297 4.14 -28.98 5.26
N PRO A 298 4.44 -30.27 5.15
CA PRO A 298 5.57 -30.76 4.38
C PRO A 298 5.34 -30.67 2.87
N ASN A 299 4.08 -30.74 2.42
CA ASN A 299 3.74 -30.77 1.00
C ASN A 299 2.79 -29.63 0.68
N ILE A 300 3.28 -28.60 -0.06
CA ILE A 300 2.52 -27.39 -0.35
C ILE A 300 2.57 -27.07 -1.84
N LYS A 301 1.39 -26.81 -2.42
CA LYS A 301 1.24 -26.23 -3.74
C LYS A 301 0.47 -24.93 -3.65
N GLY A 302 0.93 -23.91 -4.35
CA GLY A 302 0.24 -22.63 -4.50
C GLY A 302 0.30 -22.17 -5.95
N GLU A 303 -0.85 -21.89 -6.55
CA GLU A 303 -0.99 -21.33 -7.88
C GLU A 303 -1.92 -20.12 -7.85
N ALA A 304 -1.55 -19.05 -8.54
CA ALA A 304 -2.40 -17.87 -8.70
C ALA A 304 -2.38 -17.36 -10.13
N TYR A 305 -3.55 -17.03 -10.62
CA TYR A 305 -3.78 -16.38 -11.90
C TYR A 305 -4.38 -15.01 -11.66
N THR A 306 -3.77 -13.97 -12.22
CA THR A 306 -4.36 -12.63 -12.27
C THR A 306 -4.91 -12.41 -13.67
N VAL A 307 -6.20 -12.14 -13.77
CA VAL A 307 -6.95 -12.21 -15.03
C VAL A 307 -7.64 -10.88 -15.31
N TYR A 308 -7.41 -10.32 -16.49
CA TYR A 308 -8.12 -9.17 -16.99
C TYR A 308 -9.61 -9.47 -17.20
N THR A 309 -10.45 -8.52 -16.84
CA THR A 309 -11.88 -8.52 -17.10
C THR A 309 -12.36 -7.12 -17.44
N ASN A 310 -13.62 -6.96 -17.80
CA ASN A 310 -14.20 -5.64 -18.07
C ASN A 310 -14.90 -5.05 -16.84
N THR A 311 -14.29 -5.25 -15.68
CA THR A 311 -14.72 -4.67 -14.41
C THR A 311 -13.81 -3.51 -14.00
N PRO A 312 -14.17 -2.72 -12.96
CA PRO A 312 -13.26 -1.75 -12.37
C PRO A 312 -11.90 -2.37 -12.02
N VAL A 313 -10.87 -1.55 -12.09
CA VAL A 313 -9.47 -2.00 -11.97
C VAL A 313 -9.13 -2.33 -10.53
N GLY A 314 -8.68 -3.56 -10.29
CA GLY A 314 -8.06 -3.95 -9.03
C GLY A 314 -6.68 -3.31 -8.87
N GLY A 315 -6.38 -2.82 -7.66
CA GLY A 315 -5.09 -2.19 -7.34
C GLY A 315 -4.69 -2.38 -5.89
N ALA A 316 -3.73 -1.58 -5.45
CA ALA A 316 -3.28 -1.61 -4.07
C ALA A 316 -4.42 -1.23 -3.12
N MET A 317 -4.65 -2.04 -2.10
CA MET A 317 -5.50 -1.72 -0.96
C MET A 317 -4.91 -2.34 0.30
N ARG A 318 -5.03 -1.65 1.43
CA ARG A 318 -4.50 -2.00 2.75
C ARG A 318 -4.46 -3.52 2.98
N GLY A 319 -3.24 -4.08 3.16
CA GLY A 319 -2.98 -5.52 3.28
C GLY A 319 -2.59 -6.24 1.99
N TYR A 320 -2.80 -5.65 0.77
CA TYR A 320 -2.21 -6.06 -0.51
C TYR A 320 -2.28 -7.57 -0.80
N GLY A 321 -3.51 -8.14 -0.82
CA GLY A 321 -3.77 -9.56 -1.05
C GLY A 321 -3.89 -10.41 0.23
N ILE A 322 -3.25 -10.01 1.32
CA ILE A 322 -3.28 -10.76 2.58
C ILE A 322 -4.69 -10.86 3.19
N PRO A 323 -5.52 -9.80 3.27
CA PRO A 323 -6.88 -9.94 3.82
C PRO A 323 -7.74 -10.96 3.09
N GLN A 324 -7.63 -11.02 1.74
CA GLN A 324 -8.40 -11.95 0.94
C GLN A 324 -7.98 -13.40 1.20
N VAL A 325 -6.67 -13.66 1.18
CA VAL A 325 -6.17 -15.02 1.40
C VAL A 325 -6.33 -15.46 2.86
N CYS A 326 -6.13 -14.55 3.83
CA CYS A 326 -6.40 -14.84 5.24
C CYS A 326 -7.84 -15.29 5.47
N PHE A 327 -8.82 -14.59 4.88
CA PHE A 327 -10.21 -15.02 4.94
C PHE A 327 -10.38 -16.46 4.45
N ALA A 328 -9.85 -16.78 3.27
CA ALA A 328 -9.97 -18.12 2.70
C ALA A 328 -9.27 -19.19 3.55
N ILE A 329 -8.02 -18.91 4.01
CA ILE A 329 -7.24 -19.83 4.83
C ILE A 329 -7.95 -20.09 6.18
N GLU A 330 -8.35 -19.05 6.87
CA GLU A 330 -8.89 -19.17 8.22
C GLU A 330 -10.27 -19.85 8.24
N CYS A 331 -11.13 -19.54 7.25
CA CYS A 331 -12.37 -20.29 7.05
C CYS A 331 -12.09 -21.78 6.73
N PHE A 332 -11.06 -22.04 5.92
CA PHE A 332 -10.68 -23.41 5.58
C PHE A 332 -10.13 -24.20 6.77
N MET A 333 -9.34 -23.55 7.63
CA MET A 333 -8.86 -24.18 8.88
C MET A 333 -10.04 -24.55 9.82
N ASP A 334 -11.07 -23.70 9.90
CA ASP A 334 -12.29 -24.00 10.64
C ASP A 334 -13.06 -25.16 10.02
N ASP A 335 -13.18 -25.21 8.69
CA ASP A 335 -13.84 -26.32 8.00
C ASP A 335 -13.10 -27.64 8.19
N ILE A 336 -11.74 -27.64 8.18
CA ILE A 336 -10.94 -28.84 8.46
C ILE A 336 -11.16 -29.29 9.90
N ALA A 337 -11.01 -28.40 10.88
CA ALA A 337 -11.20 -28.70 12.29
C ALA A 337 -12.59 -29.31 12.57
N LYS A 338 -13.62 -28.74 11.95
CA LYS A 338 -14.99 -29.24 12.03
C LYS A 338 -15.14 -30.65 11.44
N GLU A 339 -14.56 -30.90 10.26
CA GLU A 339 -14.65 -32.20 9.57
C GLU A 339 -14.02 -33.33 10.38
N ILE A 340 -12.90 -33.07 11.06
CA ILE A 340 -12.21 -34.05 11.90
C ILE A 340 -12.68 -34.04 13.36
N GLY A 341 -13.68 -33.21 13.72
CA GLY A 341 -14.22 -33.13 15.08
C GLY A 341 -13.27 -32.51 16.12
N MET A 342 -12.31 -31.70 15.70
CA MET A 342 -11.32 -31.03 16.57
C MET A 342 -11.76 -29.60 16.88
N ASP A 343 -11.41 -29.09 18.06
CA ASP A 343 -11.59 -27.67 18.38
C ASP A 343 -10.73 -26.79 17.45
N PRO A 344 -11.26 -25.70 16.86
CA PRO A 344 -10.52 -24.85 15.93
C PRO A 344 -9.25 -24.20 16.53
N LEU A 345 -9.24 -23.90 17.82
CA LEU A 345 -8.07 -23.36 18.51
C LEU A 345 -6.97 -24.45 18.65
N GLU A 346 -7.35 -25.65 19.05
CA GLU A 346 -6.42 -26.77 19.21
C GLU A 346 -5.86 -27.23 17.85
N PHE A 347 -6.68 -27.25 16.79
CA PHE A 347 -6.21 -27.52 15.43
C PHE A 347 -5.14 -26.53 14.98
N ARG A 348 -5.35 -25.23 15.25
CA ARG A 348 -4.37 -24.19 14.91
C ARG A 348 -3.08 -24.33 15.73
N LYS A 349 -3.16 -24.49 17.04
CA LYS A 349 -2.00 -24.72 17.92
C LYS A 349 -1.15 -25.90 17.46
N LYS A 350 -1.80 -26.98 17.01
CA LYS A 350 -1.14 -28.19 16.50
C LYS A 350 -0.34 -27.93 15.23
N ASN A 351 -0.89 -27.15 14.31
CA ASN A 351 -0.36 -26.94 12.95
C ASN A 351 0.44 -25.65 12.76
N LEU A 352 0.54 -24.77 13.77
CA LEU A 352 1.33 -23.56 13.67
C LEU A 352 2.81 -23.84 13.43
N ILE A 353 3.44 -23.01 12.60
CA ILE A 353 4.90 -23.02 12.42
C ILE A 353 5.59 -22.67 13.73
N LYS A 354 6.55 -23.50 14.14
CA LYS A 354 7.37 -23.33 15.35
C LYS A 354 8.83 -23.10 14.97
N GLY A 355 9.41 -22.04 15.49
CA GLY A 355 10.84 -21.75 15.31
C GLY A 355 11.18 -21.15 13.96
N TYR A 356 12.33 -21.56 13.39
CA TYR A 356 12.82 -21.08 12.09
C TYR A 356 11.90 -21.49 10.95
N TYR A 357 11.64 -20.56 10.03
CA TYR A 357 10.90 -20.83 8.79
C TYR A 357 11.36 -19.93 7.63
N GLU A 358 10.96 -20.30 6.44
CA GLU A 358 11.29 -19.60 5.22
C GLU A 358 10.02 -19.07 4.54
N ASP A 359 10.12 -17.96 3.81
CA ASP A 359 9.04 -17.45 2.99
C ASP A 359 8.79 -18.35 1.75
N ALA A 360 7.80 -17.99 0.93
CA ALA A 360 7.47 -18.74 -0.30
C ALA A 360 8.62 -18.78 -1.32
N TYR A 361 9.64 -17.94 -1.15
CA TYR A 361 10.84 -17.88 -2.00
C TYR A 361 12.04 -18.58 -1.37
N LEU A 362 11.84 -19.41 -0.34
CA LEU A 362 12.88 -20.10 0.43
C LEU A 362 13.90 -19.15 1.09
N LYS A 363 13.47 -17.92 1.40
CA LYS A 363 14.29 -16.96 2.12
C LYS A 363 14.01 -17.05 3.62
N PRO A 364 15.08 -17.10 4.45
CA PRO A 364 14.89 -17.13 5.89
C PRO A 364 14.15 -15.90 6.38
N ILE A 365 13.14 -16.12 7.20
CA ILE A 365 12.42 -15.06 7.89
C ILE A 365 13.00 -15.00 9.31
N ALA A 366 13.62 -13.87 9.62
CA ALA A 366 13.94 -13.57 11.01
C ALA A 366 12.62 -13.36 11.75
N ALA A 367 12.19 -14.35 12.51
CA ALA A 367 11.14 -14.18 13.49
C ALA A 367 11.69 -13.26 14.58
N ASN A 368 11.41 -11.99 14.52
CA ASN A 368 11.70 -11.05 15.62
C ASN A 368 10.85 -11.42 16.83
N THR A 369 9.75 -12.11 16.57
CA THR A 369 8.71 -12.39 17.54
C THR A 369 8.23 -13.82 17.34
N ASN A 370 8.06 -14.53 18.41
CA ASN A 370 7.51 -15.89 18.46
C ASN A 370 6.28 -15.95 19.39
N GLY A 371 5.66 -14.79 19.63
CA GLY A 371 4.58 -14.61 20.60
C GLY A 371 3.21 -15.10 20.15
N ILE A 372 3.06 -15.73 18.98
CA ILE A 372 1.75 -16.15 18.46
C ILE A 372 1.03 -17.13 19.40
N PHE A 373 1.76 -18.03 20.06
CA PHE A 373 1.17 -18.96 21.02
C PHE A 373 0.63 -18.23 22.26
N GLU A 374 1.39 -17.26 22.78
CA GLU A 374 0.95 -16.41 23.88
C GLU A 374 -0.25 -15.53 23.46
N CYS A 375 -0.26 -15.02 22.24
CA CYS A 375 -1.42 -14.30 21.69
C CYS A 375 -2.68 -15.17 21.70
N LEU A 376 -2.56 -16.43 21.28
CA LEU A 376 -3.67 -17.38 21.28
C LEU A 376 -4.19 -17.67 22.68
N GLU A 377 -3.29 -17.94 23.64
CA GLU A 377 -3.66 -18.20 25.02
C GLU A 377 -4.38 -17.02 25.65
N LYS A 378 -3.79 -15.81 25.56
CA LYS A 378 -4.42 -14.59 26.08
C LYS A 378 -5.75 -14.27 25.40
N GLY A 379 -5.83 -14.41 24.08
CA GLY A 379 -7.06 -14.17 23.35
C GLY A 379 -8.18 -15.14 23.72
N ALA A 380 -7.85 -16.42 23.89
CA ALA A 380 -8.79 -17.45 24.32
C ALA A 380 -9.31 -17.19 25.76
N ASP A 381 -8.42 -16.79 26.65
CA ASP A 381 -8.79 -16.42 28.03
C ASP A 381 -9.71 -15.19 28.06
N TYR A 382 -9.35 -14.12 27.34
CA TYR A 382 -10.15 -12.89 27.31
C TYR A 382 -11.54 -13.07 26.71
N ILE A 383 -11.70 -13.94 25.70
CA ILE A 383 -13.02 -14.22 25.10
C ILE A 383 -13.80 -15.26 25.91
N HIS A 384 -13.20 -15.95 26.86
CA HIS A 384 -13.75 -17.13 27.56
C HIS A 384 -14.08 -18.26 26.56
N TRP A 385 -13.09 -18.67 25.75
CA TRP A 385 -13.27 -19.56 24.61
C TRP A 385 -13.97 -20.87 24.95
N GLU A 386 -13.46 -21.62 25.91
CA GLU A 386 -13.99 -22.95 26.28
C GLU A 386 -15.43 -22.85 26.80
N GLU A 387 -15.69 -21.88 27.70
CA GLU A 387 -17.00 -21.68 28.31
C GLU A 387 -18.04 -21.33 27.25
N LYS A 388 -17.75 -20.36 26.38
CA LYS A 388 -18.69 -19.92 25.34
C LYS A 388 -18.89 -20.96 24.24
N ARG A 389 -17.84 -21.68 23.86
CA ARG A 389 -17.96 -22.80 22.90
C ARG A 389 -18.92 -23.87 23.43
N LYS A 390 -18.85 -24.19 24.71
CA LYS A 390 -19.74 -25.13 25.38
C LYS A 390 -21.17 -24.58 25.51
N GLU A 391 -21.30 -23.32 25.96
CA GLU A 391 -22.59 -22.65 26.13
C GLU A 391 -23.38 -22.59 24.81
N TYR A 392 -22.68 -22.26 23.71
CA TYR A 392 -23.31 -22.03 22.41
C TYR A 392 -23.51 -23.28 21.55
N THR A 393 -23.25 -24.48 22.07
CA THR A 393 -23.38 -25.72 21.30
C THR A 393 -24.84 -26.08 20.99
N ASN A 394 -25.77 -25.92 21.94
CA ASN A 394 -27.16 -26.38 21.85
C ASN A 394 -28.17 -25.24 22.01
N GLN A 395 -28.19 -24.30 21.05
CA GLN A 395 -29.10 -23.16 21.09
C GLN A 395 -30.40 -23.40 20.36
N THR A 396 -31.49 -22.86 20.87
CA THR A 396 -32.83 -22.88 20.27
C THR A 396 -33.33 -21.45 20.01
N GLY A 397 -34.41 -21.29 19.20
CA GLY A 397 -34.95 -19.97 18.86
C GLY A 397 -34.29 -19.33 17.62
N ASN A 398 -34.59 -18.06 17.35
CA ASN A 398 -34.12 -17.35 16.15
C ASN A 398 -32.76 -16.64 16.37
N ILE A 399 -32.47 -16.30 17.61
CA ILE A 399 -31.21 -15.66 17.98
C ILE A 399 -30.19 -16.75 18.32
N ARG A 400 -29.04 -16.69 17.66
CA ARG A 400 -27.92 -17.59 17.88
C ARG A 400 -26.68 -16.80 18.24
N ARG A 401 -25.89 -17.31 19.15
CA ARG A 401 -24.57 -16.77 19.48
C ARG A 401 -23.48 -17.73 19.05
N GLY A 402 -22.33 -17.18 18.72
CA GLY A 402 -21.17 -17.96 18.37
C GLY A 402 -19.89 -17.21 18.70
N VAL A 403 -18.84 -17.98 18.97
CA VAL A 403 -17.49 -17.47 19.12
C VAL A 403 -16.61 -18.12 18.08
N GLY A 404 -15.80 -17.32 17.41
CA GLY A 404 -14.86 -17.75 16.37
C GLY A 404 -13.53 -17.05 16.51
N MET A 405 -12.53 -17.55 15.79
CA MET A 405 -11.19 -16.99 15.79
C MET A 405 -10.53 -17.03 14.42
N SER A 406 -9.53 -16.21 14.24
CA SER A 406 -8.65 -16.22 13.07
C SER A 406 -7.23 -15.82 13.46
N LEU A 407 -6.26 -16.30 12.70
CA LEU A 407 -4.87 -15.86 12.77
C LEU A 407 -4.55 -14.91 11.64
N PHE A 408 -3.50 -14.14 11.82
CA PHE A 408 -2.91 -13.35 10.74
C PHE A 408 -1.42 -13.18 10.93
N SER A 409 -0.73 -13.03 9.82
CA SER A 409 0.65 -12.56 9.78
C SER A 409 0.80 -11.55 8.64
N TYR A 410 1.66 -10.57 8.84
CA TYR A 410 1.94 -9.57 7.82
C TYR A 410 3.41 -9.21 7.79
N LYS A 411 4.00 -9.30 6.60
CA LYS A 411 5.38 -8.91 6.36
C LYS A 411 5.46 -7.41 6.14
N THR A 412 6.30 -6.72 6.90
CA THR A 412 6.61 -5.31 6.73
C THR A 412 7.69 -5.14 5.66
N GLY A 413 7.44 -4.24 4.69
CA GLY A 413 8.36 -4.00 3.59
C GLY A 413 8.26 -5.02 2.45
N VAL A 414 9.05 -4.79 1.40
CA VAL A 414 9.04 -5.56 0.15
C VAL A 414 10.40 -6.12 -0.26
N TRP A 415 11.44 -5.97 0.57
CA TRP A 415 12.76 -6.55 0.31
C TRP A 415 12.68 -8.10 0.27
N PRO A 416 13.39 -8.81 -0.63
CA PRO A 416 14.27 -8.33 -1.71
C PRO A 416 13.55 -8.11 -3.05
N ILE A 417 12.21 -8.19 -3.10
CA ILE A 417 11.43 -8.11 -4.35
C ILE A 417 11.52 -6.70 -4.94
N SER A 418 11.58 -5.67 -4.09
CA SER A 418 11.68 -4.28 -4.49
C SER A 418 12.60 -3.49 -3.57
N LEU A 419 12.85 -2.24 -3.96
CA LEU A 419 13.74 -1.30 -3.28
C LEU A 419 13.13 -0.81 -1.97
N GLU A 420 13.89 -0.91 -0.88
CA GLU A 420 13.53 -0.37 0.45
C GLU A 420 14.52 0.71 0.86
N ILE A 421 14.41 1.90 0.26
CA ILE A 421 15.24 3.07 0.54
C ILE A 421 14.42 4.17 1.19
N ALA A 422 15.04 4.91 2.10
CA ALA A 422 14.51 6.14 2.69
C ALA A 422 15.62 7.18 2.86
N GLY A 423 15.22 8.44 3.03
CA GLY A 423 16.10 9.54 3.29
C GLY A 423 15.58 10.46 4.39
N ALA A 424 16.49 10.97 5.23
CA ALA A 424 16.22 11.94 6.27
C ALA A 424 17.32 13.01 6.29
N ARG A 425 16.91 14.26 6.50
CA ARG A 425 17.80 15.40 6.75
C ARG A 425 17.38 16.08 8.04
N MET A 426 18.35 16.38 8.91
CA MET A 426 18.13 17.13 10.14
C MET A 426 19.07 18.33 10.20
N THR A 427 18.57 19.45 10.71
CA THR A 427 19.33 20.68 10.87
C THR A 427 19.11 21.25 12.27
N LEU A 428 20.17 21.60 12.98
CA LEU A 428 20.09 22.35 14.22
C LEU A 428 19.78 23.81 13.87
N ASN A 429 18.63 24.33 14.36
CA ASN A 429 18.20 25.71 14.18
C ASN A 429 18.87 26.64 15.21
N GLN A 430 18.84 27.96 14.95
CA GLN A 430 19.51 28.96 15.80
C GLN A 430 18.99 29.02 17.25
N ASP A 431 17.76 28.60 17.48
CA ASP A 431 17.13 28.55 18.81
C ASP A 431 17.40 27.23 19.56
N GLY A 432 18.13 26.29 18.93
CA GLY A 432 18.43 24.98 19.49
C GLY A 432 17.38 23.91 19.15
N SER A 433 16.29 24.26 18.45
CA SER A 433 15.35 23.29 17.91
C SER A 433 15.95 22.54 16.72
N VAL A 434 15.32 21.43 16.30
CA VAL A 434 15.79 20.61 15.17
C VAL A 434 14.73 20.56 14.08
N GLY A 435 15.08 21.04 12.89
CA GLY A 435 14.29 20.82 11.68
C GLY A 435 14.49 19.38 11.17
N LEU A 436 13.39 18.66 10.91
CA LEU A 436 13.40 17.30 10.34
C LEU A 436 12.70 17.30 8.99
N MET A 437 13.41 16.86 7.95
CA MET A 437 12.90 16.73 6.59
C MET A 437 13.01 15.29 6.13
N LEU A 438 11.91 14.72 5.63
CA LEU A 438 11.79 13.32 5.20
C LEU A 438 11.23 13.22 3.80
N GLY A 439 11.58 12.12 3.11
CA GLY A 439 10.89 11.70 1.90
C GLY A 439 9.61 10.90 2.18
N ALA A 440 9.46 10.37 3.38
CA ALA A 440 8.26 9.63 3.81
C ALA A 440 7.01 10.49 3.81
N THR A 441 5.86 9.90 3.48
CA THR A 441 4.61 10.62 3.30
C THR A 441 3.65 10.42 4.47
N GLU A 442 3.23 11.54 5.10
CA GLU A 442 2.06 11.57 5.99
C GLU A 442 0.78 11.51 5.15
N ILE A 443 -0.10 10.56 5.47
CA ILE A 443 -1.39 10.34 4.78
C ILE A 443 -2.57 10.21 5.75
N GLY A 444 -2.39 10.66 7.00
CA GLY A 444 -3.35 10.58 8.09
C GLY A 444 -3.08 9.42 9.08
N GLN A 445 -1.96 8.68 8.90
CA GLN A 445 -1.58 7.55 9.77
C GLN A 445 -0.74 7.97 10.99
N GLY A 446 -0.35 9.27 11.10
CA GLY A 446 0.45 9.78 12.22
C GLY A 446 1.96 9.60 12.06
N ALA A 447 2.45 9.46 10.83
CA ALA A 447 3.88 9.27 10.56
C ALA A 447 4.73 10.43 11.06
N ASP A 448 4.28 11.68 10.86
CA ASP A 448 5.01 12.87 11.29
C ASP A 448 5.22 12.87 12.81
N THR A 449 4.19 12.51 13.58
CA THR A 449 4.29 12.40 15.05
C THR A 449 5.29 11.30 15.44
N VAL A 450 5.19 10.12 14.83
CA VAL A 450 6.05 8.97 15.15
C VAL A 450 7.51 9.27 14.83
N PHE A 451 7.80 9.90 13.69
CA PHE A 451 9.18 10.26 13.32
C PHE A 451 9.75 11.37 14.21
N SER A 452 8.92 12.34 14.61
CA SER A 452 9.33 13.35 15.58
C SER A 452 9.67 12.73 16.94
N GLN A 453 8.85 11.75 17.40
CA GLN A 453 9.16 10.99 18.64
C GLN A 453 10.47 10.21 18.52
N MET A 454 10.70 9.52 17.40
CA MET A 454 11.95 8.78 17.18
C MET A 454 13.19 9.69 17.19
N ALA A 455 13.10 10.86 16.57
CA ALA A 455 14.18 11.84 16.56
C ALA A 455 14.43 12.41 17.96
N ALA A 456 13.37 12.80 18.67
CA ALA A 456 13.41 13.34 20.03
C ALA A 456 14.05 12.35 21.02
N GLU A 457 13.69 11.07 20.95
CA GLU A 457 14.24 10.00 21.79
C GLU A 457 15.75 9.87 21.59
N VAL A 458 16.23 9.81 20.33
CA VAL A 458 17.66 9.69 20.02
C VAL A 458 18.44 10.92 20.45
N LEU A 459 17.87 12.11 20.22
CA LEU A 459 18.50 13.38 20.58
C LEU A 459 18.39 13.70 22.07
N ASN A 460 17.52 12.98 22.80
CA ASN A 460 17.15 13.26 24.18
C ASN A 460 16.65 14.70 24.34
N MET A 461 15.68 15.09 23.51
CA MET A 461 15.05 16.41 23.45
C MET A 461 13.54 16.29 23.65
N ASP A 462 12.87 17.39 23.93
CA ASP A 462 11.41 17.41 23.90
C ASP A 462 10.91 17.29 22.45
N ILE A 463 9.79 16.59 22.24
CA ILE A 463 9.20 16.44 20.91
C ILE A 463 8.76 17.80 20.32
N SER A 464 8.41 18.76 21.17
CA SER A 464 8.04 20.13 20.74
C SER A 464 9.19 20.89 20.08
N ASP A 465 10.43 20.48 20.31
CA ASP A 465 11.62 21.06 19.72
C ASP A 465 12.02 20.39 18.37
N ILE A 466 11.23 19.40 17.91
CA ILE A 466 11.43 18.75 16.62
C ILE A 466 10.39 19.29 15.62
N HIS A 467 10.85 20.03 14.63
CA HIS A 467 9.98 20.64 13.61
C HIS A 467 10.03 19.83 12.30
N ILE A 468 9.06 18.93 12.12
CA ILE A 468 8.97 18.10 10.92
C ILE A 468 8.30 18.84 9.76
N GLN A 469 8.82 18.66 8.54
CA GLN A 469 8.20 19.16 7.32
C GLN A 469 7.25 18.12 6.74
N THR A 470 5.95 18.37 6.84
CA THR A 470 4.87 17.47 6.38
C THR A 470 4.67 17.47 4.86
N VAL A 471 5.00 18.58 4.19
CA VAL A 471 4.86 18.71 2.74
C VAL A 471 6.08 18.11 2.05
N GLN A 472 5.88 17.03 1.30
CA GLN A 472 6.93 16.47 0.47
C GLN A 472 6.99 17.18 -0.87
N ASP A 473 8.20 17.48 -1.30
CA ASP A 473 8.51 18.16 -2.55
C ASP A 473 9.68 17.44 -3.21
N THR A 474 9.50 16.95 -4.42
CA THR A 474 10.48 16.13 -5.12
C THR A 474 11.79 16.86 -5.46
N ASP A 475 11.84 18.17 -5.32
CA ASP A 475 13.05 18.98 -5.52
C ASP A 475 13.82 19.25 -4.22
N VAL A 476 13.15 19.15 -3.06
CA VAL A 476 13.68 19.60 -1.78
C VAL A 476 13.84 18.46 -0.77
N THR A 477 12.81 17.61 -0.66
CA THR A 477 12.82 16.50 0.31
C THR A 477 13.69 15.34 -0.16
N PRO A 478 14.34 14.62 0.76
CA PRO A 478 15.09 13.42 0.44
C PRO A 478 14.25 12.40 -0.34
N PHE A 479 14.90 11.56 -1.12
CA PHE A 479 14.21 10.50 -1.84
C PHE A 479 13.66 9.43 -0.90
N ASP A 480 12.41 9.04 -1.12
CA ASP A 480 11.73 7.91 -0.50
C ASP A 480 10.76 7.30 -1.52
N THR A 481 10.48 6.03 -1.40
CA THR A 481 9.58 5.33 -2.31
C THR A 481 8.11 5.53 -1.97
N GLY A 482 7.79 6.04 -0.77
CA GLY A 482 6.43 6.43 -0.38
C GLY A 482 5.80 5.58 0.73
N ALA A 483 4.52 5.85 1.01
CA ALA A 483 3.74 5.19 2.06
C ALA A 483 3.01 3.97 1.52
N TYR A 484 3.58 2.79 1.69
CA TYR A 484 2.99 1.49 1.33
C TYR A 484 3.66 0.35 2.14
N ALA A 485 3.14 -0.87 2.03
CA ALA A 485 3.69 -2.10 2.64
C ALA A 485 4.03 -2.00 4.13
N SER A 486 3.38 -1.10 4.86
CA SER A 486 3.64 -0.82 6.30
C SER A 486 5.11 -0.50 6.61
N ARG A 487 5.87 0.00 5.63
CA ARG A 487 7.32 0.14 5.69
C ARG A 487 7.83 1.32 6.51
N GLN A 488 7.04 2.38 6.64
CA GLN A 488 7.55 3.68 7.10
C GLN A 488 8.16 3.64 8.51
N SER A 489 7.44 3.13 9.51
CA SER A 489 7.99 3.06 10.89
C SER A 489 9.26 2.22 10.97
N PHE A 490 9.39 1.18 10.16
CA PHE A 490 10.57 0.31 10.15
C PHE A 490 11.69 0.88 9.26
N VAL A 491 11.42 1.12 7.98
CA VAL A 491 12.45 1.54 7.01
C VAL A 491 12.86 3.00 7.24
N THR A 492 11.89 3.93 7.19
CA THR A 492 12.19 5.36 7.39
C THR A 492 12.58 5.64 8.84
N GLY A 493 11.97 4.96 9.82
CA GLY A 493 12.34 5.08 11.23
C GLY A 493 13.78 4.68 11.51
N THR A 494 14.31 3.64 10.84
CA THR A 494 15.75 3.29 10.92
C THR A 494 16.61 4.47 10.44
N VAL A 495 16.26 5.05 9.30
CA VAL A 495 17.01 6.19 8.71
C VAL A 495 16.90 7.45 9.57
N VAL A 496 15.74 7.72 10.16
CA VAL A 496 15.55 8.82 11.14
C VAL A 496 16.47 8.64 12.34
N LYS A 497 16.51 7.44 12.91
CA LYS A 497 17.41 7.10 14.03
C LYS A 497 18.87 7.33 13.68
N ASP A 498 19.31 6.88 12.50
CA ASP A 498 20.70 7.01 12.07
C ASP A 498 21.07 8.47 11.75
N CYS A 499 20.14 9.23 11.17
CA CYS A 499 20.30 10.66 10.94
C CYS A 499 20.39 11.45 12.26
N ALA A 500 19.53 11.14 13.23
CA ALA A 500 19.56 11.75 14.56
C ALA A 500 20.87 11.43 15.31
N ASN A 501 21.37 10.20 15.23
CA ASN A 501 22.67 9.82 15.81
C ASN A 501 23.82 10.59 15.14
N LEU A 502 23.80 10.76 13.82
CA LEU A 502 24.78 11.54 13.10
C LEU A 502 24.74 13.02 13.49
N LEU A 503 23.55 13.61 13.60
CA LEU A 503 23.37 14.99 14.05
C LEU A 503 23.89 15.16 15.49
N LYS A 504 23.50 14.27 16.40
CA LYS A 504 23.95 14.25 17.80
C LYS A 504 25.47 14.20 17.88
N LYS A 505 26.10 13.34 17.08
CA LYS A 505 27.58 13.27 17.00
C LYS A 505 28.18 14.60 16.58
N LYS A 506 27.69 15.22 15.51
CA LYS A 506 28.18 16.51 15.00
C LYS A 506 28.02 17.64 16.03
N ILE A 507 26.89 17.69 16.74
CA ILE A 507 26.63 18.63 17.82
C ILE A 507 27.68 18.46 18.94
N LEU A 508 27.93 17.21 19.37
CA LEU A 508 28.90 16.94 20.43
C LEU A 508 30.32 17.17 20.00
N ASP A 509 30.67 16.92 18.74
CA ASP A 509 31.99 17.20 18.20
C ASP A 509 32.23 18.72 18.16
N TYR A 510 31.28 19.53 17.69
CA TYR A 510 31.34 20.98 17.74
C TYR A 510 31.42 21.52 19.17
N ALA A 511 30.64 20.94 20.11
CA ALA A 511 30.73 21.31 21.52
C ALA A 511 32.12 21.09 22.13
N LYS A 512 32.85 20.04 21.74
CA LYS A 512 34.24 19.81 22.18
C LYS A 512 35.20 20.85 21.63
N GLU A 513 35.00 21.28 20.38
CA GLU A 513 35.82 22.34 19.78
C GLU A 513 35.57 23.69 20.48
N LEU A 514 34.31 23.97 20.86
CA LEU A 514 33.92 25.18 21.55
C LEU A 514 34.35 25.20 23.01
N LEU A 515 34.49 24.07 23.67
CA LEU A 515 34.80 23.87 25.08
C LEU A 515 36.09 23.07 25.26
N PRO A 516 37.25 23.53 24.76
CA PRO A 516 38.47 22.74 24.73
C PRO A 516 39.05 22.40 26.11
N GLU A 517 38.74 23.21 27.14
CA GLU A 517 39.17 23.00 28.53
C GLU A 517 38.29 21.93 29.26
N GLU A 518 37.15 21.54 28.66
CA GLU A 518 36.28 20.53 29.26
C GLU A 518 36.79 19.12 28.96
N THR A 519 37.25 18.42 29.97
CA THR A 519 37.82 17.06 29.85
C THR A 519 36.78 15.95 30.14
N ARG A 520 35.66 16.32 30.74
CA ARG A 520 34.58 15.37 31.06
C ARG A 520 33.82 14.95 29.80
N LYS A 521 33.21 13.78 29.85
CA LYS A 521 32.40 13.27 28.76
C LYS A 521 31.16 14.17 28.55
N LEU A 522 31.05 14.75 27.34
CA LEU A 522 29.86 15.53 26.94
C LEU A 522 28.71 14.62 26.50
N ARG A 523 27.48 15.02 26.82
CA ARG A 523 26.26 14.42 26.34
C ARG A 523 25.19 15.47 26.08
N LEU A 524 24.29 15.21 25.15
CA LEU A 524 23.10 16.01 24.91
C LEU A 524 21.97 15.52 25.84
N ASP A 525 21.31 16.47 26.51
CA ASP A 525 20.29 16.15 27.50
C ASP A 525 19.31 17.34 27.63
N HIS A 526 18.05 17.14 27.22
CA HIS A 526 16.94 18.13 27.29
C HIS A 526 17.37 19.55 26.85
N GLY A 527 17.93 19.66 25.65
CA GLY A 527 18.34 20.95 25.06
C GLY A 527 19.62 21.55 25.66
N TRP A 528 20.41 20.76 26.41
CA TRP A 528 21.70 21.16 26.99
C TRP A 528 22.80 20.20 26.62
N ILE A 529 23.99 20.73 26.41
CA ILE A 529 25.22 19.94 26.47
C ILE A 529 25.66 19.88 27.92
N MET A 530 25.68 18.66 28.45
CA MET A 530 26.07 18.37 29.81
C MET A 530 27.54 17.89 29.86
N ALA A 531 28.29 18.36 30.84
CA ALA A 531 29.62 17.87 31.18
C ALA A 531 29.55 17.10 32.53
N GLY A 532 29.49 15.79 32.44
CA GLY A 532 29.13 14.96 33.60
C GLY A 532 27.68 15.21 34.03
N LYS A 533 27.48 15.81 35.21
CA LYS A 533 26.13 16.16 35.75
C LYS A 533 25.80 17.66 35.58
N ASP A 534 26.77 18.48 35.21
CA ASP A 534 26.63 19.95 35.14
C ASP A 534 26.26 20.40 33.72
N PRO A 535 25.36 21.39 33.55
CA PRO A 535 25.11 22.00 32.25
C PRO A 535 26.35 22.85 31.83
N ALA A 536 26.86 22.59 30.61
CA ALA A 536 28.00 23.31 30.08
C ALA A 536 27.57 24.46 29.15
N ILE A 537 26.67 24.18 28.19
CA ILE A 537 26.13 25.18 27.28
C ILE A 537 24.71 24.74 26.82
N SER A 538 23.81 25.67 26.67
CA SER A 538 22.50 25.37 26.06
C SER A 538 22.62 25.08 24.57
N LEU A 539 21.77 24.25 24.03
CA LEU A 539 21.81 23.91 22.60
C LEU A 539 21.54 25.15 21.72
N GLY A 540 20.70 26.09 22.18
CA GLY A 540 20.48 27.39 21.51
C GLY A 540 21.76 28.24 21.45
N ASN A 541 22.48 28.37 22.54
CA ASN A 541 23.76 29.13 22.55
C ASN A 541 24.80 28.44 21.67
N LEU A 542 24.92 27.12 21.74
CA LEU A 542 25.80 26.36 20.86
C LEU A 542 25.45 26.58 19.39
N ALA A 543 24.16 26.57 19.06
CA ALA A 543 23.67 26.85 17.72
C ALA A 543 24.05 28.25 17.24
N LEU A 544 23.85 29.29 18.08
CA LEU A 544 24.25 30.66 17.77
C LEU A 544 25.77 30.78 17.51
N GLU A 545 26.60 30.13 18.31
CA GLU A 545 28.03 30.06 18.07
C GLU A 545 28.35 29.40 16.73
N SER A 546 27.68 28.28 16.42
CA SER A 546 27.92 27.58 15.16
C SER A 546 27.50 28.37 13.92
N TYR A 547 26.46 29.20 14.01
CA TYR A 547 25.97 30.02 12.89
C TYR A 547 26.78 31.32 12.71
N TYR A 548 27.18 31.98 13.81
CA TYR A 548 27.60 33.38 13.78
C TYR A 548 29.04 33.63 14.29
N SER A 549 29.76 32.62 14.72
CA SER A 549 31.16 32.77 15.10
C SER A 549 32.02 33.20 13.92
N LEU A 550 32.75 34.31 14.05
CA LEU A 550 33.60 34.85 12.96
C LEU A 550 34.75 33.93 12.55
N GLY A 551 35.19 33.06 13.43
CA GLY A 551 36.35 32.19 13.17
C GLY A 551 35.99 30.79 12.65
N ASN A 552 34.81 30.28 12.97
CA ASN A 552 34.41 28.87 12.69
C ASN A 552 32.91 28.76 12.50
N SER A 553 32.35 29.53 11.56
CA SER A 553 30.90 29.47 11.27
C SER A 553 30.56 28.27 10.40
N SER A 554 29.65 27.43 10.87
CA SER A 554 29.05 26.34 10.07
C SER A 554 27.67 25.95 10.56
N VAL A 555 26.78 25.57 9.64
CA VAL A 555 25.47 25.02 9.98
C VAL A 555 25.60 23.55 10.33
N ILE A 556 25.19 23.16 11.54
CA ILE A 556 25.22 21.75 11.95
C ILE A 556 24.04 21.02 11.34
N THR A 557 24.31 20.19 10.35
CA THR A 557 23.31 19.42 9.61
C THR A 557 23.75 17.97 9.40
N ALA A 558 22.81 17.06 9.35
CA ALA A 558 23.02 15.65 9.04
C ALA A 558 22.06 15.22 7.94
N GLU A 559 22.53 14.37 7.04
CA GLU A 559 21.70 13.74 6.01
C GLU A 559 22.09 12.27 5.88
N VAL A 560 21.10 11.40 5.84
CA VAL A 560 21.27 9.96 5.64
C VAL A 560 20.28 9.49 4.59
N SER A 561 20.77 8.70 3.63
CA SER A 561 19.93 7.99 2.67
C SER A 561 20.44 6.55 2.62
N GLU A 562 19.57 5.59 2.99
CA GLU A 562 20.00 4.21 3.17
C GLU A 562 18.93 3.22 2.72
N GLN A 563 19.40 2.06 2.24
CA GLN A 563 18.56 0.92 1.91
C GLN A 563 18.52 -0.09 3.07
N VAL A 564 17.33 -0.35 3.58
CA VAL A 564 17.10 -1.37 4.61
C VAL A 564 16.88 -2.73 3.96
N LYS A 565 17.81 -3.65 4.12
CA LYS A 565 17.81 -5.00 3.50
C LYS A 565 17.27 -6.07 4.43
N LYS A 566 16.21 -5.76 5.17
CA LYS A 566 15.56 -6.65 6.13
C LYS A 566 14.05 -6.48 6.03
N ASN A 567 13.33 -7.53 6.41
CA ASN A 567 11.89 -7.49 6.65
C ASN A 567 11.60 -7.92 8.08
N THR A 568 10.45 -7.52 8.58
CA THR A 568 9.90 -8.02 9.84
C THR A 568 8.53 -8.63 9.58
N ILE A 569 8.11 -9.57 10.42
CA ILE A 569 6.76 -10.14 10.37
C ILE A 569 6.10 -9.86 11.70
N ALA A 570 4.95 -9.20 11.65
CA ALA A 570 4.04 -9.10 12.77
C ALA A 570 3.04 -10.25 12.70
N THR A 571 2.72 -10.83 13.84
CA THR A 571 1.74 -11.90 13.97
C THR A 571 0.68 -11.56 15.00
N GLY A 572 -0.47 -12.19 14.90
CA GLY A 572 -1.52 -12.01 15.88
C GLY A 572 -2.74 -12.89 15.62
N CYS A 573 -3.72 -12.74 16.48
CA CYS A 573 -5.00 -13.41 16.36
C CYS A 573 -6.15 -12.47 16.68
N CYS A 574 -7.31 -12.80 16.14
CA CYS A 574 -8.56 -12.12 16.42
C CYS A 574 -9.57 -13.15 16.90
N PHE A 575 -10.23 -12.86 18.03
CA PHE A 575 -11.39 -13.59 18.51
C PHE A 575 -12.61 -12.70 18.39
N ALA A 576 -13.74 -13.28 17.99
CA ALA A 576 -14.99 -12.54 17.88
C ALA A 576 -16.14 -13.33 18.46
N GLU A 577 -16.99 -12.65 19.23
CA GLU A 577 -18.30 -13.15 19.65
C GLU A 577 -19.38 -12.41 18.91
N VAL A 578 -20.30 -13.15 18.32
CA VAL A 578 -21.38 -12.61 17.52
C VAL A 578 -22.74 -13.16 17.97
N GLU A 579 -23.77 -12.32 17.77
CA GLU A 579 -25.18 -12.70 17.86
C GLU A 579 -25.81 -12.58 16.48
N VAL A 580 -26.52 -13.61 16.04
CA VAL A 580 -27.13 -13.66 14.71
C VAL A 580 -28.62 -13.90 14.85
N ASP A 581 -29.43 -13.02 14.26
CA ASP A 581 -30.83 -13.30 13.97
C ASP A 581 -30.91 -14.10 12.66
N ILE A 582 -31.13 -15.41 12.79
CA ILE A 582 -31.12 -16.32 11.62
C ILE A 582 -32.30 -16.12 10.68
N LYS A 583 -33.40 -15.48 11.11
CA LYS A 583 -34.52 -15.12 10.23
C LYS A 583 -34.26 -13.89 9.41
N LEU A 584 -33.61 -12.88 10.02
CA LEU A 584 -33.36 -11.60 9.36
C LEU A 584 -31.97 -11.55 8.70
N GLY A 585 -31.09 -12.50 8.98
CA GLY A 585 -29.70 -12.46 8.54
C GLY A 585 -28.91 -11.32 9.16
N LYS A 586 -29.34 -10.77 10.30
CA LYS A 586 -28.67 -9.68 10.98
C LYS A 586 -27.60 -10.21 11.93
N ILE A 587 -26.40 -9.67 11.81
CA ILE A 587 -25.27 -10.00 12.66
C ILE A 587 -24.97 -8.80 13.57
N LYS A 588 -24.86 -9.07 14.88
CA LYS A 588 -24.39 -8.12 15.88
C LYS A 588 -23.10 -8.64 16.47
N ILE A 589 -22.05 -7.82 16.40
CA ILE A 589 -20.78 -8.12 17.06
C ILE A 589 -20.96 -7.75 18.54
N LEU A 590 -20.70 -8.71 19.44
CA LEU A 590 -20.76 -8.50 20.89
C LEU A 590 -19.38 -8.15 21.43
N HIS A 591 -18.36 -8.92 21.05
CA HIS A 591 -16.97 -8.65 21.44
C HIS A 591 -16.03 -8.94 20.26
N ILE A 592 -14.98 -8.14 20.15
CA ILE A 592 -13.81 -8.39 19.31
C ILE A 592 -12.56 -8.24 20.19
N ILE A 593 -11.71 -9.24 20.19
CA ILE A 593 -10.45 -9.26 20.92
C ILE A 593 -9.33 -9.48 19.89
N ASN A 594 -8.49 -8.47 19.70
CA ASN A 594 -7.29 -8.56 18.88
C ASN A 594 -6.07 -8.63 19.78
N VAL A 595 -5.24 -9.64 19.57
CA VAL A 595 -3.98 -9.81 20.30
C VAL A 595 -2.84 -9.85 19.27
N HIS A 596 -1.86 -8.98 19.46
CA HIS A 596 -0.79 -8.77 18.51
C HIS A 596 0.57 -8.98 19.14
N ASP A 597 1.46 -9.60 18.38
CA ASP A 597 2.89 -9.52 18.60
C ASP A 597 3.50 -8.59 17.54
N SER A 598 3.92 -7.42 17.95
CA SER A 598 4.46 -6.37 17.07
C SER A 598 5.98 -6.15 17.24
N GLY A 599 6.66 -6.98 18.00
CA GLY A 599 8.11 -6.96 18.22
C GLY A 599 8.57 -6.29 19.51
#